data_9fc683d7f0fce8d3d32a2560f6ee094e
#
_entry.id   9fc683d7f0fce8d3d32a2560f6ee094e
#
_cell.length_a   1.000
_cell.length_b   1.000
_cell.length_c   1.000
_cell.angle_alpha   90.00
_cell.angle_beta   90.00
_cell.angle_gamma   90.00
#
_symmetry.space_group_name_H-M   'P 1'
#
loop_
_entity.id
_entity.type
_entity.pdbx_description
1 polymer ?
#
loop_
_entity_poly.entity_id
_entity_poly.type
_entity_poly.pdbx_seq_one_letter_code
_entity_poly.pdbx_strand_id
1 'polypeptide(L)'
;MQLVSFLNKVFKKGGFVLIDANSKEHVIGEPSKNPIRLKILDKRLHYKLLFHPDLYFGEAYTNGDLIVENGTLSDFLNLALMNFGRGELNFFSYLLNRLRGSYRYLTNFNFIKKSKMNVSHHYDISDDLYDLFLDPKRQYSCAYFKNEKDSLETAQNNKIQPVSYTHLRAHET
;
A
#
# COMPACT_ATOMS: atom_id res chain seq x y z
N MET A 1 4.54 16.97 -20.05
CA MET A 1 3.63 16.59 -18.95
C MET A 1 4.45 16.57 -17.66
N GLN A 2 3.97 17.21 -16.57
CA GLN A 2 4.74 17.37 -15.31
C GLN A 2 5.12 16.03 -14.67
N LEU A 3 4.21 15.06 -14.65
CA LEU A 3 4.48 13.73 -14.13
C LEU A 3 5.64 13.04 -14.87
N VAL A 4 5.66 13.08 -16.20
CA VAL A 4 6.73 12.49 -17.03
C VAL A 4 8.08 13.12 -16.71
N SER A 5 8.12 14.46 -16.63
CA SER A 5 9.35 15.19 -16.27
C SER A 5 9.84 14.83 -14.86
N PHE A 6 8.93 14.66 -13.91
CA PHE A 6 9.25 14.22 -12.56
C PHE A 6 9.78 12.77 -12.55
N LEU A 7 9.09 11.85 -13.20
CA LEU A 7 9.50 10.44 -13.25
C LEU A 7 10.88 10.27 -13.90
N ASN A 8 11.19 11.00 -14.97
CA ASN A 8 12.52 10.96 -15.61
C ASN A 8 13.64 11.52 -14.70
N LYS A 9 13.30 12.37 -13.73
CA LYS A 9 14.28 12.82 -12.72
C LYS A 9 14.52 11.76 -11.65
N VAL A 10 13.52 10.93 -11.35
CA VAL A 10 13.56 9.92 -10.30
C VAL A 10 14.15 8.61 -10.81
N PHE A 11 13.71 8.12 -11.97
CA PHE A 11 14.15 6.85 -12.52
C PHE A 11 15.49 7.02 -13.24
N LYS A 12 16.58 6.66 -12.53
CA LYS A 12 17.97 6.70 -13.02
C LYS A 12 18.53 5.32 -13.34
N LYS A 13 17.90 4.27 -12.79
CA LYS A 13 18.31 2.87 -12.98
C LYS A 13 17.18 2.11 -13.65
N GLY A 14 17.36 1.73 -14.91
CA GLY A 14 16.31 1.12 -15.71
C GLY A 14 15.19 2.09 -16.07
N GLY A 15 14.08 1.56 -16.56
CA GLY A 15 12.97 2.40 -16.99
C GLY A 15 11.75 1.59 -17.39
N PHE A 16 10.70 2.29 -17.78
CA PHE A 16 9.44 1.73 -18.21
C PHE A 16 8.74 2.65 -19.22
N VAL A 17 7.69 2.18 -19.86
CA VAL A 17 6.83 3.00 -20.72
C VAL A 17 5.54 3.35 -19.98
N LEU A 18 5.25 4.63 -19.90
CA LEU A 18 4.00 5.17 -19.36
C LEU A 18 3.07 5.53 -20.52
N ILE A 19 1.90 4.95 -20.57
CA ILE A 19 0.84 5.29 -21.52
C ILE A 19 -0.15 6.20 -20.78
N ASP A 20 -0.30 7.42 -21.24
CA ASP A 20 -1.20 8.38 -20.62
C ASP A 20 -2.68 8.15 -21.01
N ALA A 21 -3.58 8.85 -20.35
CA ALA A 21 -5.04 8.75 -20.59
C ALA A 21 -5.48 9.20 -22.02
N ASN A 22 -4.58 9.75 -22.82
CA ASN A 22 -4.80 10.04 -24.24
C ASN A 22 -4.13 9.01 -25.15
N SER A 23 -3.71 7.86 -24.58
CA SER A 23 -2.98 6.78 -25.28
C SER A 23 -1.62 7.19 -25.84
N LYS A 24 -1.03 8.28 -25.34
CA LYS A 24 0.30 8.70 -25.73
C LYS A 24 1.34 7.99 -24.87
N GLU A 25 2.35 7.41 -25.54
CA GLU A 25 3.46 6.73 -24.89
C GLU A 25 4.55 7.72 -24.47
N HIS A 26 5.07 7.53 -23.27
CA HIS A 26 6.18 8.29 -22.72
C HIS A 26 7.21 7.32 -22.16
N VAL A 27 8.43 7.41 -22.65
CA VAL A 27 9.57 6.62 -22.15
C VAL A 27 10.09 7.28 -20.87
N ILE A 28 10.21 6.50 -19.80
CA ILE A 28 10.72 6.92 -18.51
C ILE A 28 12.02 6.17 -18.22
N GLY A 29 13.10 6.93 -17.96
CA GLY A 29 14.41 6.35 -17.71
C GLY A 29 14.99 5.63 -18.94
N GLU A 30 15.72 4.54 -18.69
CA GLU A 30 16.33 3.69 -19.71
C GLU A 30 15.70 2.29 -19.67
N PRO A 31 14.59 2.07 -20.38
CA PRO A 31 13.90 0.79 -20.36
C PRO A 31 14.66 -0.30 -21.12
N SER A 32 14.44 -1.55 -20.76
CA SER A 32 14.94 -2.74 -21.46
C SER A 32 14.28 -2.90 -22.85
N LYS A 33 14.74 -3.88 -23.63
CA LYS A 33 14.13 -4.22 -24.94
C LYS A 33 12.66 -4.63 -24.83
N ASN A 34 12.26 -5.24 -23.70
CA ASN A 34 10.88 -5.59 -23.39
C ASN A 34 10.47 -4.84 -22.11
N PRO A 35 10.09 -3.56 -22.19
CA PRO A 35 9.86 -2.73 -21.02
C PRO A 35 8.54 -3.05 -20.32
N ILE A 36 8.50 -2.81 -19.01
CA ILE A 36 7.24 -2.72 -18.28
C ILE A 36 6.41 -1.59 -18.88
N ARG A 37 5.12 -1.82 -19.08
CA ARG A 37 4.20 -0.84 -19.65
C ARG A 37 3.08 -0.55 -18.64
N LEU A 38 3.00 0.69 -18.22
CA LEU A 38 1.93 1.17 -17.33
C LEU A 38 0.98 2.07 -18.11
N LYS A 39 -0.31 1.81 -18.00
CA LYS A 39 -1.35 2.62 -18.64
C LYS A 39 -2.22 3.30 -17.61
N ILE A 40 -2.39 4.59 -17.75
CA ILE A 40 -3.27 5.43 -16.96
C ILE A 40 -4.55 5.67 -17.75
N LEU A 41 -5.71 5.39 -17.17
CA LEU A 41 -7.01 5.59 -17.80
C LEU A 41 -7.65 6.94 -17.43
N ASP A 42 -7.50 7.40 -16.18
CA ASP A 42 -8.04 8.70 -15.73
C ASP A 42 -7.00 9.83 -15.86
N LYS A 43 -7.35 10.90 -16.57
CA LYS A 43 -6.51 12.12 -16.70
C LYS A 43 -6.14 12.76 -15.35
N ARG A 44 -7.02 12.66 -14.35
CA ARG A 44 -6.78 13.22 -13.02
C ARG A 44 -5.70 12.47 -12.25
N LEU A 45 -5.48 11.18 -12.61
CA LEU A 45 -4.49 10.34 -11.94
C LEU A 45 -3.08 10.88 -12.12
N HIS A 46 -2.78 11.61 -13.19
CA HIS A 46 -1.47 12.23 -13.38
C HIS A 46 -1.11 13.22 -12.27
N TYR A 47 -2.05 14.02 -11.81
CA TYR A 47 -1.83 14.96 -10.71
C TYR A 47 -1.82 14.25 -9.36
N LYS A 48 -2.72 13.29 -9.17
CA LYS A 48 -2.80 12.48 -7.96
C LYS A 48 -1.47 11.75 -7.71
N LEU A 49 -0.91 11.09 -8.72
CA LEU A 49 0.37 10.41 -8.65
C LEU A 49 1.55 11.35 -8.48
N LEU A 50 1.48 12.58 -8.99
CA LEU A 50 2.54 13.57 -8.79
C LEU A 50 2.61 14.03 -7.33
N PHE A 51 1.47 14.25 -6.69
CA PHE A 51 1.39 14.82 -5.34
C PHE A 51 1.33 13.76 -4.23
N HIS A 52 0.68 12.65 -4.45
CA HIS A 52 0.48 11.58 -3.45
C HIS A 52 0.59 10.18 -4.08
N PRO A 53 1.77 9.79 -4.61
CA PRO A 53 1.95 8.51 -5.28
C PRO A 53 1.72 7.31 -4.34
N ASP A 54 2.11 7.44 -3.07
CA ASP A 54 1.98 6.43 -2.01
C ASP A 54 0.51 6.00 -1.76
N LEU A 55 -0.45 6.91 -1.91
CA LEU A 55 -1.86 6.61 -1.78
C LEU A 55 -2.48 6.18 -3.12
N TYR A 56 -2.37 7.08 -4.10
CA TYR A 56 -3.13 6.93 -5.34
C TYR A 56 -2.59 5.86 -6.30
N PHE A 57 -1.35 5.39 -6.13
CA PHE A 57 -0.86 4.28 -6.93
C PHE A 57 -1.61 2.98 -6.58
N GLY A 58 -1.72 2.66 -5.30
CA GLY A 58 -2.45 1.49 -4.83
C GLY A 58 -3.94 1.56 -5.16
N GLU A 59 -4.59 2.69 -4.86
CA GLU A 59 -6.01 2.89 -5.18
C GLU A 59 -6.29 2.76 -6.68
N ALA A 60 -5.48 3.40 -7.52
CA ALA A 60 -5.67 3.36 -8.97
C ALA A 60 -5.48 1.96 -9.55
N TYR A 61 -4.52 1.20 -9.04
CA TYR A 61 -4.33 -0.18 -9.45
C TYR A 61 -5.51 -1.06 -9.04
N THR A 62 -5.98 -0.93 -7.80
CA THR A 62 -7.13 -1.70 -7.28
C THR A 62 -8.42 -1.36 -8.02
N ASN A 63 -8.64 -0.09 -8.35
CA ASN A 63 -9.82 0.37 -9.07
C ASN A 63 -9.76 0.11 -10.59
N GLY A 64 -8.60 -0.32 -11.12
CA GLY A 64 -8.40 -0.52 -12.55
C GLY A 64 -8.13 0.76 -13.35
N ASP A 65 -7.89 1.91 -12.69
CA ASP A 65 -7.53 3.18 -13.34
C ASP A 65 -6.06 3.20 -13.80
N LEU A 66 -5.24 2.29 -13.24
CA LEU A 66 -3.86 2.04 -13.63
C LEU A 66 -3.68 0.56 -13.93
N ILE A 67 -3.21 0.26 -15.14
CA ILE A 67 -3.05 -1.10 -15.65
C ILE A 67 -1.58 -1.37 -15.97
N VAL A 68 -1.11 -2.58 -15.65
CA VAL A 68 0.18 -3.10 -16.10
C VAL A 68 -0.07 -3.93 -17.36
N GLU A 69 0.26 -3.39 -18.53
CA GLU A 69 0.03 -4.08 -19.82
C GLU A 69 1.14 -5.09 -20.15
N ASN A 70 2.38 -4.82 -19.74
CA ASN A 70 3.52 -5.71 -19.95
C ASN A 70 4.36 -5.78 -18.68
N GLY A 71 4.76 -7.00 -18.27
CA GLY A 71 5.38 -7.26 -16.98
C GLY A 71 4.36 -7.49 -15.87
N THR A 72 4.83 -7.54 -14.64
CA THR A 72 3.99 -7.71 -13.45
C THR A 72 4.05 -6.47 -12.56
N LEU A 73 3.05 -6.32 -11.66
CA LEU A 73 3.10 -5.29 -10.62
C LEU A 73 4.37 -5.39 -9.78
N SER A 74 4.79 -6.63 -9.45
CA SER A 74 6.01 -6.89 -8.69
C SER A 74 7.26 -6.36 -9.40
N ASP A 75 7.35 -6.55 -10.72
CA ASP A 75 8.48 -6.05 -11.51
C ASP A 75 8.54 -4.51 -11.46
N PHE A 76 7.38 -3.85 -11.59
CA PHE A 76 7.32 -2.40 -11.48
C PHE A 76 7.68 -1.91 -10.08
N LEU A 77 7.17 -2.55 -9.02
CA LEU A 77 7.50 -2.18 -7.63
C LEU A 77 8.99 -2.36 -7.34
N ASN A 78 9.61 -3.45 -7.83
CA ASN A 78 11.06 -3.66 -7.69
C ASN A 78 11.85 -2.56 -8.42
N LEU A 79 11.45 -2.20 -9.64
CA LEU A 79 12.05 -1.10 -10.38
C LEU A 79 11.90 0.24 -9.63
N ALA A 80 10.73 0.52 -9.08
CA ALA A 80 10.46 1.71 -8.29
C ALA A 80 11.33 1.74 -7.03
N LEU A 81 11.40 0.66 -6.26
CA LEU A 81 12.21 0.57 -5.04
C LEU A 81 13.71 0.78 -5.31
N MET A 82 14.23 0.28 -6.44
CA MET A 82 15.61 0.53 -6.83
C MET A 82 15.92 2.02 -7.06
N ASN A 83 14.91 2.81 -7.40
CA ASN A 83 15.06 4.25 -7.68
C ASN A 83 14.66 5.14 -6.50
N PHE A 84 13.65 4.77 -5.71
CA PHE A 84 13.18 5.53 -4.54
C PHE A 84 13.89 5.17 -3.23
N GLY A 85 14.46 3.97 -3.11
CA GLY A 85 14.92 3.39 -1.85
C GLY A 85 16.28 3.86 -1.32
N ARG A 86 17.02 4.73 -2.04
CA ARG A 86 18.40 5.11 -1.64
C ARG A 86 18.56 6.62 -1.51
N GLY A 87 17.90 7.23 -0.53
CA GLY A 87 18.42 8.43 0.16
C GLY A 87 18.85 9.68 -0.64
N GLU A 88 18.91 9.63 -1.97
CA GLU A 88 19.18 10.78 -2.83
C GLU A 88 17.90 11.61 -3.06
N LEU A 89 17.22 11.92 -1.96
CA LEU A 89 16.14 12.89 -1.99
C LEU A 89 16.78 14.28 -2.15
N ASN A 90 16.75 14.81 -3.36
CA ASN A 90 17.08 16.20 -3.63
C ASN A 90 16.33 17.12 -2.64
N PHE A 91 16.91 18.26 -2.29
CA PHE A 91 16.32 19.27 -1.41
C PHE A 91 14.82 19.54 -1.69
N PHE A 92 14.39 19.47 -2.94
CA PHE A 92 12.99 19.61 -3.35
C PHE A 92 12.09 18.47 -2.82
N SER A 93 12.54 17.23 -2.85
CA SER A 93 11.82 16.09 -2.27
C SER A 93 11.75 16.20 -0.74
N TYR A 94 12.81 16.67 -0.11
CA TYR A 94 12.82 16.96 1.32
C TYR A 94 11.80 18.06 1.68
N LEU A 95 11.76 19.14 0.91
CA LEU A 95 10.80 20.23 1.11
C LEU A 95 9.36 19.78 0.90
N LEU A 96 9.09 18.99 -0.17
CA LEU A 96 7.77 18.38 -0.40
C LEU A 96 7.36 17.44 0.73
N ASN A 97 8.27 16.61 1.23
CA ASN A 97 7.98 15.71 2.34
C ASN A 97 7.71 16.49 3.64
N ARG A 98 8.40 17.60 3.86
CA ARG A 98 8.16 18.48 5.02
C ARG A 98 6.81 19.19 4.91
N LEU A 99 6.44 19.70 3.74
CA LEU A 99 5.12 20.30 3.48
C LEU A 99 4.00 19.26 3.62
N ARG A 100 4.22 18.03 3.09
CA ARG A 100 3.31 16.90 3.29
C ARG A 100 3.18 16.53 4.77
N GLY A 101 4.29 16.49 5.51
CA GLY A 101 4.27 16.22 6.95
C GLY A 101 3.41 17.24 7.71
N SER A 102 3.56 18.51 7.40
CA SER A 102 2.74 19.59 8.00
C SER A 102 1.27 19.49 7.59
N TYR A 103 0.98 19.19 6.33
CA TYR A 103 -0.39 18.97 5.84
C TYR A 103 -1.01 17.73 6.50
N ARG A 104 -0.28 16.60 6.60
CA ARG A 104 -0.73 15.40 7.32
C ARG A 104 -1.00 15.67 8.79
N TYR A 105 -0.16 16.47 9.46
CA TYR A 105 -0.40 16.88 10.84
C TYR A 105 -1.72 17.63 11.00
N LEU A 106 -2.03 18.55 10.07
CA LEU A 106 -3.29 19.30 10.07
C LEU A 106 -4.50 18.44 9.70
N THR A 107 -4.35 17.49 8.76
CA THR A 107 -5.45 16.63 8.30
C THR A 107 -5.68 15.42 9.21
N ASN A 108 -4.67 14.99 9.96
CA ASN A 108 -4.78 13.93 10.95
C ASN A 108 -5.41 14.37 12.27
N PHE A 109 -5.85 15.64 12.37
CA PHE A 109 -6.70 16.06 13.49
C PHE A 109 -8.00 15.23 13.46
N ASN A 110 -7.99 14.19 14.28
CA ASN A 110 -9.04 13.18 14.30
C ASN A 110 -10.15 13.63 15.25
N PHE A 111 -11.09 14.43 14.77
CA PHE A 111 -12.30 14.72 15.53
C PHE A 111 -13.00 13.42 15.91
N ILE A 112 -13.48 13.31 17.13
CA ILE A 112 -14.14 12.11 17.70
C ILE A 112 -15.20 11.54 16.74
N LYS A 113 -15.97 12.39 16.05
CA LYS A 113 -16.97 12.00 15.07
C LYS A 113 -16.36 11.32 13.84
N LYS A 114 -15.22 11.82 13.35
CA LYS A 114 -14.49 11.26 12.20
C LYS A 114 -13.79 9.95 12.58
N SER A 115 -13.29 9.85 13.81
CA SER A 115 -12.71 8.63 14.35
C SER A 115 -13.73 7.49 14.40
N LYS A 116 -14.95 7.75 14.89
CA LYS A 116 -16.02 6.74 14.89
C LYS A 116 -16.39 6.27 13.49
N MET A 117 -16.50 7.19 12.54
CA MET A 117 -16.78 6.82 11.13
C MET A 117 -15.64 5.99 10.50
N ASN A 118 -14.37 6.33 10.77
CA ASN A 118 -13.22 5.60 10.25
C ASN A 118 -13.14 4.20 10.85
N VAL A 119 -13.43 4.04 12.15
CA VAL A 119 -13.47 2.74 12.83
C VAL A 119 -14.62 1.89 12.26
N SER A 120 -15.81 2.46 12.10
CA SER A 120 -16.95 1.77 11.47
C SER A 120 -16.55 1.28 10.08
N HIS A 121 -16.03 2.16 9.22
CA HIS A 121 -15.62 1.79 7.86
C HIS A 121 -14.53 0.69 7.82
N HIS A 122 -13.65 0.65 8.81
CA HIS A 122 -12.60 -0.39 8.87
C HIS A 122 -13.17 -1.76 9.28
N TYR A 123 -14.23 -1.80 10.08
CA TYR A 123 -14.88 -3.04 10.55
C TYR A 123 -16.15 -3.42 9.79
N ASP A 124 -16.69 -2.54 8.94
CA ASP A 124 -17.86 -2.80 8.07
C ASP A 124 -17.49 -3.64 6.82
N ILE A 125 -16.45 -4.47 6.94
CA ILE A 125 -16.13 -5.48 5.93
C ILE A 125 -17.13 -6.63 6.11
N SER A 126 -17.62 -7.19 4.99
CA SER A 126 -18.60 -8.27 5.06
C SER A 126 -18.05 -9.47 5.84
N ASP A 127 -18.91 -10.10 6.61
CA ASP A 127 -18.60 -11.33 7.35
C ASP A 127 -18.05 -12.42 6.43
N ASP A 128 -18.53 -12.48 5.19
CA ASP A 128 -18.07 -13.44 4.19
C ASP A 128 -16.55 -13.34 3.92
N LEU A 129 -16.00 -12.12 3.95
CA LEU A 129 -14.55 -11.95 3.78
C LEU A 129 -13.79 -12.51 4.99
N TYR A 130 -14.29 -12.29 6.20
CA TYR A 130 -13.67 -12.83 7.42
C TYR A 130 -13.72 -14.35 7.45
N ASP A 131 -14.79 -14.95 6.98
CA ASP A 131 -14.96 -16.41 6.92
C ASP A 131 -14.01 -17.09 5.91
N LEU A 132 -13.44 -16.34 4.96
CA LEU A 132 -12.46 -16.87 4.01
C LEU A 132 -11.07 -17.15 4.63
N PHE A 133 -10.68 -16.43 5.68
CA PHE A 133 -9.31 -16.51 6.18
C PHE A 133 -9.18 -16.62 7.71
N LEU A 134 -10.25 -16.38 8.46
CA LEU A 134 -10.24 -16.54 9.91
C LEU A 134 -10.70 -17.94 10.34
N ASP A 135 -10.37 -18.30 11.59
CA ASP A 135 -10.91 -19.47 12.25
C ASP A 135 -12.41 -19.29 12.57
N PRO A 136 -13.16 -20.38 12.87
CA PRO A 136 -14.61 -20.29 13.18
C PRO A 136 -14.97 -19.34 14.32
N LYS A 137 -14.03 -19.03 15.22
CA LYS A 137 -14.20 -18.04 16.29
C LYS A 137 -13.83 -16.62 15.86
N ARG A 138 -13.48 -16.41 14.57
CA ARG A 138 -13.12 -15.14 13.96
C ARG A 138 -12.06 -14.35 14.74
N GLN A 139 -11.01 -15.04 15.21
CA GLN A 139 -9.92 -14.41 15.94
C GLN A 139 -8.99 -13.69 14.96
N TYR A 140 -9.12 -12.37 14.86
CA TYR A 140 -8.30 -11.50 14.00
C TYR A 140 -7.01 -11.10 14.69
N SER A 141 -6.13 -12.10 14.91
CA SER A 141 -4.83 -11.91 15.55
C SER A 141 -3.91 -13.09 15.24
N CYS A 142 -2.60 -12.93 15.45
CA CYS A 142 -1.63 -13.99 15.19
C CYS A 142 -1.97 -15.25 16.00
N ALA A 143 -1.90 -16.42 15.34
CA ALA A 143 -2.09 -17.71 15.96
C ALA A 143 -0.78 -18.26 16.55
N TYR A 144 -0.85 -19.20 17.51
CA TYR A 144 0.30 -19.87 18.10
C TYR A 144 0.34 -21.33 17.65
N PHE A 145 1.15 -21.60 16.63
CA PHE A 145 1.39 -22.95 16.11
C PHE A 145 2.42 -23.66 17.01
N LYS A 146 1.99 -24.69 17.73
CA LYS A 146 2.89 -25.56 18.48
C LYS A 146 3.60 -26.55 17.56
N ASN A 147 2.93 -26.97 16.49
CA ASN A 147 3.45 -27.86 15.45
C ASN A 147 3.16 -27.24 14.08
N GLU A 148 4.05 -27.48 13.11
CA GLU A 148 3.86 -27.00 11.72
C GLU A 148 2.61 -27.53 11.03
N LYS A 149 2.06 -28.64 11.52
CA LYS A 149 0.86 -29.30 10.97
C LYS A 149 -0.44 -28.91 11.68
N ASP A 150 -0.36 -28.01 12.66
CA ASP A 150 -1.56 -27.54 13.36
C ASP A 150 -2.48 -26.80 12.38
N SER A 151 -3.79 -27.03 12.50
CA SER A 151 -4.77 -26.18 11.81
C SER A 151 -4.80 -24.77 12.41
N LEU A 152 -5.28 -23.79 11.65
CA LEU A 152 -5.45 -22.41 12.15
C LEU A 152 -6.31 -22.38 13.41
N GLU A 153 -7.41 -23.15 13.46
CA GLU A 153 -8.28 -23.24 14.63
C GLU A 153 -7.53 -23.78 15.85
N THR A 154 -6.73 -24.85 15.68
CA THR A 154 -5.90 -25.41 16.76
C THR A 154 -4.88 -24.38 17.25
N ALA A 155 -4.21 -23.69 16.34
CA ALA A 155 -3.22 -22.68 16.68
C ALA A 155 -3.83 -21.47 17.39
N GLN A 156 -5.02 -21.03 17.00
CA GLN A 156 -5.75 -19.96 17.71
C GLN A 156 -6.19 -20.41 19.11
N ASN A 157 -6.67 -21.62 19.28
CA ASN A 157 -7.01 -22.18 20.60
C ASN A 157 -5.74 -22.33 21.48
N ASN A 158 -4.61 -22.76 20.91
CA ASN A 158 -3.33 -22.83 21.61
C ASN A 158 -2.87 -21.48 22.17
N LYS A 159 -3.19 -20.39 21.48
CA LYS A 159 -2.88 -19.02 21.94
C LYS A 159 -3.74 -18.58 23.12
N ILE A 160 -5.04 -18.89 23.11
CA ILE A 160 -5.97 -18.42 24.14
C ILE A 160 -5.56 -18.94 25.53
N GLN A 161 -5.15 -20.20 25.64
CA GLN A 161 -4.82 -20.82 26.93
C GLN A 161 -3.73 -20.08 27.71
N PRO A 162 -2.50 -19.83 27.15
CA PRO A 162 -1.47 -19.13 27.90
C PRO A 162 -1.80 -17.66 28.15
N VAL A 163 -2.51 -16.98 27.22
CA VAL A 163 -2.88 -15.57 27.37
C VAL A 163 -3.91 -15.40 28.51
N SER A 164 -4.94 -16.22 28.54
CA SER A 164 -5.95 -16.17 29.63
C SER A 164 -5.33 -16.52 30.98
N TYR A 165 -4.45 -17.51 31.03
CA TYR A 165 -3.79 -17.90 32.28
C TYR A 165 -2.86 -16.81 32.84
N THR A 166 -2.11 -16.12 31.99
CA THR A 166 -1.18 -15.07 32.43
C THR A 166 -1.90 -13.77 32.83
N HIS A 167 -2.98 -13.40 32.15
CA HIS A 167 -3.68 -12.15 32.43
C HIS A 167 -4.73 -12.26 33.53
N LEU A 168 -5.44 -13.38 33.63
CA LEU A 168 -6.46 -13.56 34.70
C LEU A 168 -5.84 -13.77 36.09
N ARG A 169 -4.67 -14.42 36.17
CA ARG A 169 -3.97 -14.59 37.47
C ARG A 169 -3.32 -13.31 37.99
N ALA A 170 -2.96 -12.37 37.13
CA ALA A 170 -2.36 -11.11 37.56
C ALA A 170 -3.34 -10.19 38.30
N HIS A 171 -4.64 -10.47 38.28
CA HIS A 171 -5.67 -9.74 39.01
C HIS A 171 -6.15 -10.43 40.32
N GLU A 172 -5.62 -11.62 40.62
CA GLU A 172 -5.97 -12.36 41.85
C GLU A 172 -4.89 -12.28 42.94
N THR A 173 -3.83 -11.52 42.72
CA THR A 173 -2.79 -11.17 43.71
C THR A 173 -2.77 -9.68 43.95
#